data_2f62742ecb9dbaf18197f2adc041f7e0
#
_entry.id   2f62742ecb9dbaf18197f2adc041f7e0
#
_cell.length_a   1.000
_cell.length_b   1.000
_cell.length_c   1.000
_cell.angle_alpha   90.00
_cell.angle_beta   90.00
_cell.angle_gamma   90.00
#
_symmetry.space_group_name_H-M   'P 1'
#
loop_
_entity.id
_entity.type
_entity.pdbx_description
1 polymer ?
#
loop_
_entity_poly.entity_id
_entity_poly.type
_entity_poly.pdbx_seq_one_letter_code
_entity_poly.pdbx_strand_id
1 'polypeptide(L)'
;MQICGFNKTTLLDYPGHVAATIFTGCCNFRCPFCQNGDLVLHPARLPQLDEEEVLKVLAKRRGILTGVCVTGGEPTLQPDLAVFLKKIKELGLLVKLDTNGYRPEVVEDLFRQGLLDYIAMDIKSSPEHYAAVAGFPGLQMDRIRESAAFIQGCGLPYEFRTTVVRELHRAEDFLSI
;
A
#
# COMPACT_ATOMS: atom_id res chain seq x y z
N MET A 1 1.17 -10.04 -11.66
CA MET A 1 1.63 -9.24 -10.48
C MET A 1 2.57 -10.05 -9.62
N GLN A 2 3.60 -9.42 -9.03
CA GLN A 2 4.52 -10.13 -8.12
C GLN A 2 3.92 -10.20 -6.71
N ILE A 3 3.30 -11.34 -6.37
CA ILE A 3 2.71 -11.60 -5.06
C ILE A 3 3.70 -12.43 -4.24
N CYS A 4 4.27 -11.84 -3.19
CA CYS A 4 5.28 -12.46 -2.33
C CYS A 4 4.71 -12.94 -0.99
N GLY A 5 3.46 -12.63 -0.69
CA GLY A 5 2.80 -13.07 0.54
C GLY A 5 1.29 -12.93 0.46
N PHE A 6 0.59 -13.78 1.20
CA PHE A 6 -0.86 -13.79 1.26
C PHE A 6 -1.35 -14.24 2.63
N ASN A 7 -1.92 -13.30 3.37
CA ASN A 7 -2.65 -13.59 4.59
C ASN A 7 -4.14 -13.76 4.25
N LYS A 8 -4.64 -14.97 4.43
CA LYS A 8 -6.01 -15.34 4.04
C LYS A 8 -7.10 -14.68 4.88
N THR A 9 -6.77 -14.16 6.07
CA THR A 9 -7.73 -13.50 6.96
C THR A 9 -7.00 -12.54 7.88
N THR A 10 -7.45 -11.30 7.90
CA THR A 10 -7.01 -10.27 8.84
C THR A 10 -8.23 -9.51 9.39
N LEU A 11 -8.12 -9.03 10.63
CA LEU A 11 -9.08 -8.13 11.28
C LEU A 11 -8.45 -6.75 11.54
N LEU A 12 -7.20 -6.54 11.12
CA LEU A 12 -6.41 -5.35 11.42
C LEU A 12 -6.15 -4.49 10.19
N ASP A 13 -5.90 -5.13 9.02
CA ASP A 13 -5.35 -4.43 7.87
C ASP A 13 -6.41 -3.64 7.08
N TYR A 14 -7.70 -3.87 7.33
CA TYR A 14 -8.78 -3.12 6.71
C TYR A 14 -9.82 -2.73 7.78
N PRO A 15 -9.87 -1.45 8.21
CA PRO A 15 -10.77 -1.00 9.28
C PRO A 15 -12.24 -1.35 9.00
N GLY A 16 -12.88 -2.01 9.96
CA GLY A 16 -14.30 -2.40 9.87
C GLY A 16 -14.59 -3.63 9.00
N HIS A 17 -13.58 -4.30 8.45
CA HIS A 17 -13.76 -5.42 7.53
C HIS A 17 -13.01 -6.67 7.97
N VAL A 18 -13.61 -7.84 7.73
CA VAL A 18 -12.86 -9.10 7.67
C VAL A 18 -12.22 -9.17 6.30
N ALA A 19 -10.91 -9.03 6.23
CA ALA A 19 -10.21 -8.91 4.97
C ALA A 19 -9.15 -10.00 4.78
N ALA A 20 -8.65 -10.11 3.56
CA ALA A 20 -7.38 -10.78 3.26
C ALA A 20 -6.31 -9.73 2.98
N THR A 21 -5.03 -10.06 3.18
CA THR A 21 -3.92 -9.15 2.88
C THR A 21 -3.00 -9.77 1.85
N ILE A 22 -2.70 -9.02 0.79
CA ILE A 22 -1.80 -9.42 -0.29
C ILE A 22 -0.56 -8.54 -0.24
N PHE A 23 0.61 -9.17 -0.21
CA PHE A 23 1.90 -8.50 -0.13
C PHE A 23 2.61 -8.56 -1.48
N THR A 24 2.85 -7.40 -2.08
CA THR A 24 3.60 -7.26 -3.33
C THR A 24 5.10 -7.17 -3.07
N GLY A 25 5.91 -7.65 -4.01
CA GLY A 25 7.37 -7.46 -3.98
C GLY A 25 7.81 -6.11 -4.53
N CYS A 26 9.05 -5.73 -4.25
CA CYS A 26 9.67 -4.47 -4.64
C CYS A 26 9.10 -3.22 -3.96
N CYS A 27 9.97 -2.22 -3.80
CA CYS A 27 9.61 -0.89 -3.33
C CYS A 27 10.63 0.11 -3.91
N ASN A 28 10.20 1.34 -4.14
CA ASN A 28 11.09 2.45 -4.51
C ASN A 28 11.77 3.08 -3.28
N PHE A 29 11.25 2.85 -2.07
CA PHE A 29 11.86 3.31 -0.82
C PHE A 29 12.75 2.22 -0.20
N ARG A 30 13.68 2.66 0.67
CA ARG A 30 14.60 1.81 1.44
C ARG A 30 14.62 2.25 2.90
N CYS A 31 13.42 2.43 3.48
CA CYS A 31 13.27 2.85 4.87
C CYS A 31 14.07 1.92 5.80
N PRO A 32 14.95 2.43 6.66
CA PRO A 32 15.81 1.59 7.51
C PRO A 32 15.02 0.76 8.55
N PHE A 33 13.80 1.16 8.85
CA PHE A 33 12.89 0.47 9.77
C PHE A 33 11.84 -0.41 9.06
N CYS A 34 12.04 -0.70 7.77
CA CYS A 34 11.06 -1.46 7.00
C CYS A 34 10.84 -2.85 7.57
N GLN A 35 9.63 -3.15 8.02
CA GLN A 35 9.26 -4.48 8.54
C GLN A 35 9.19 -5.54 7.44
N ASN A 36 9.02 -5.11 6.19
CA ASN A 36 8.96 -5.96 5.00
C ASN A 36 10.28 -5.93 4.21
N GLY A 37 11.43 -5.85 4.90
CA GLY A 37 12.74 -5.69 4.26
C GLY A 37 13.03 -6.72 3.18
N ASP A 38 12.68 -7.99 3.39
CA ASP A 38 12.88 -9.06 2.40
C ASP A 38 12.03 -8.87 1.15
N LEU A 39 10.79 -8.38 1.28
CA LEU A 39 9.92 -8.05 0.14
C LEU A 39 10.52 -6.92 -0.72
N VAL A 40 11.23 -6.00 -0.07
CA VAL A 40 11.82 -4.81 -0.69
C VAL A 40 13.17 -5.10 -1.34
N LEU A 41 14.05 -5.81 -0.61
CA LEU A 41 15.46 -5.99 -0.99
C LEU A 41 15.69 -7.28 -1.80
N HIS A 42 14.93 -8.33 -1.49
CA HIS A 42 15.17 -9.67 -2.03
C HIS A 42 13.89 -10.36 -2.53
N PRO A 43 12.97 -9.66 -3.24
CA PRO A 43 11.68 -10.24 -3.62
C PRO A 43 11.82 -11.53 -4.45
N ALA A 44 12.88 -11.64 -5.26
CA ALA A 44 13.14 -12.84 -6.05
C ALA A 44 13.53 -14.08 -5.22
N ARG A 45 13.91 -13.91 -3.95
CA ARG A 45 14.25 -15.02 -3.04
C ARG A 45 13.03 -15.54 -2.29
N LEU A 46 11.92 -14.81 -2.32
CA LEU A 46 10.69 -15.21 -1.66
C LEU A 46 9.84 -16.10 -2.57
N PRO A 47 9.02 -16.98 -2.00
CA PRO A 47 8.02 -17.70 -2.76
C PRO A 47 7.13 -16.74 -3.53
N GLN A 48 6.97 -16.97 -4.83
CA GLN A 48 6.03 -16.23 -5.67
C GLN A 48 4.71 -16.99 -5.70
N LEU A 49 3.63 -16.32 -5.33
CA LEU A 49 2.30 -16.91 -5.35
C LEU A 49 1.64 -16.66 -6.71
N ASP A 50 1.00 -17.70 -7.22
CA ASP A 50 0.22 -17.60 -8.44
C ASP A 50 -1.03 -16.73 -8.21
N GLU A 51 -1.24 -15.77 -9.10
CA GLU A 51 -2.35 -14.82 -9.02
C GLU A 51 -3.71 -15.52 -9.06
N GLU A 52 -3.84 -16.53 -9.92
CA GLU A 52 -5.10 -17.26 -10.06
C GLU A 52 -5.41 -18.10 -8.82
N GLU A 53 -4.39 -18.68 -8.19
CA GLU A 53 -4.56 -19.42 -6.94
C GLU A 53 -5.01 -18.48 -5.79
N VAL A 54 -4.44 -17.28 -5.71
CA VAL A 54 -4.88 -16.25 -4.75
C VAL A 54 -6.36 -15.89 -5.01
N LEU A 55 -6.73 -15.61 -6.26
CA LEU A 55 -8.11 -15.28 -6.63
C LEU A 55 -9.09 -16.43 -6.36
N LYS A 56 -8.70 -17.69 -6.59
CA LYS A 56 -9.51 -18.87 -6.23
C LYS A 56 -9.79 -18.94 -4.72
N VAL A 57 -8.78 -18.62 -3.89
CA VAL A 57 -8.97 -18.60 -2.44
C VAL A 57 -9.91 -17.46 -2.04
N LEU A 58 -9.75 -16.26 -2.60
CA LEU A 58 -10.64 -15.14 -2.36
C LEU A 58 -12.08 -15.48 -2.75
N ALA A 59 -12.28 -16.05 -3.94
CA ALA A 59 -13.60 -16.47 -4.42
C ALA A 59 -14.30 -17.47 -3.49
N LYS A 60 -13.56 -18.47 -2.98
CA LYS A 60 -14.09 -19.45 -2.02
C LYS A 60 -14.48 -18.82 -0.67
N ARG A 61 -13.93 -17.66 -0.33
CA ARG A 61 -14.12 -17.02 0.97
C ARG A 61 -15.03 -15.80 0.93
N ARG A 62 -15.70 -15.51 -0.19
CA ARG A 62 -16.64 -14.37 -0.36
C ARG A 62 -17.73 -14.27 0.72
N GLY A 63 -18.14 -15.40 1.31
CA GLY A 63 -19.14 -15.41 2.40
C GLY A 63 -18.59 -14.98 3.77
N ILE A 64 -17.25 -14.82 3.89
CA ILE A 64 -16.56 -14.46 5.13
C ILE A 64 -15.82 -13.14 4.94
N LEU A 65 -15.06 -13.02 3.84
CA LEU A 65 -14.31 -11.83 3.51
C LEU A 65 -15.23 -10.76 2.94
N THR A 66 -15.05 -9.53 3.39
CA THR A 66 -15.72 -8.34 2.84
C THR A 66 -14.75 -7.45 2.06
N GLY A 67 -13.44 -7.63 2.22
CA GLY A 67 -12.44 -6.83 1.53
C GLY A 67 -11.08 -7.50 1.41
N VAL A 68 -10.21 -6.83 0.67
CA VAL A 68 -8.80 -7.18 0.45
C VAL A 68 -7.95 -5.94 0.67
N CYS A 69 -6.91 -6.06 1.49
CA CYS A 69 -5.85 -5.07 1.60
C CYS A 69 -4.69 -5.47 0.67
N VAL A 70 -4.29 -4.58 -0.23
CA VAL A 70 -3.10 -4.76 -1.08
C VAL A 70 -2.00 -3.85 -0.57
N THR A 71 -0.91 -4.46 -0.15
CA THR A 71 0.23 -3.85 0.55
C THR A 71 1.54 -4.52 0.15
N GLY A 72 2.56 -4.49 1.00
CA GLY A 72 3.81 -5.27 0.85
C GLY A 72 5.04 -4.40 0.74
N GLY A 73 5.67 -4.36 -0.44
CA GLY A 73 6.65 -3.35 -0.80
C GLY A 73 5.93 -2.04 -1.18
N GLU A 74 5.84 -1.75 -2.46
CA GLU A 74 4.99 -0.66 -2.98
C GLU A 74 4.10 -1.19 -4.10
N PRO A 75 2.79 -1.37 -3.86
CA PRO A 75 1.88 -1.92 -4.86
C PRO A 75 1.80 -1.11 -6.14
N THR A 76 1.90 0.22 -6.07
CA THR A 76 1.83 1.10 -7.26
C THR A 76 2.98 0.90 -8.25
N LEU A 77 4.00 0.13 -7.89
CA LEU A 77 5.08 -0.28 -8.81
C LEU A 77 4.69 -1.45 -9.72
N GLN A 78 3.63 -2.19 -9.38
CA GLN A 78 3.20 -3.35 -10.15
C GLN A 78 2.46 -2.90 -11.42
N PRO A 79 2.94 -3.24 -12.63
CA PRO A 79 2.36 -2.73 -13.89
C PRO A 79 0.94 -3.23 -14.14
N ASP A 80 0.60 -4.37 -13.59
CA ASP A 80 -0.70 -5.07 -13.73
C ASP A 80 -1.61 -4.91 -12.50
N LEU A 81 -1.29 -3.95 -11.60
CA LEU A 81 -2.09 -3.71 -10.39
C LEU A 81 -3.58 -3.47 -10.72
N ALA A 82 -3.87 -2.56 -11.64
CA ALA A 82 -5.26 -2.24 -12.00
C ALA A 82 -6.04 -3.46 -12.49
N VAL A 83 -5.41 -4.31 -13.32
CA VAL A 83 -6.03 -5.54 -13.81
C VAL A 83 -6.36 -6.50 -12.66
N PHE A 84 -5.44 -6.63 -11.71
CA PHE A 84 -5.63 -7.48 -10.56
C PHE A 84 -6.72 -6.95 -9.61
N LEU A 85 -6.71 -5.65 -9.31
CA LEU A 85 -7.75 -5.03 -8.48
C LEU A 85 -9.15 -5.18 -9.10
N LYS A 86 -9.25 -5.06 -10.43
CA LYS A 86 -10.50 -5.29 -11.16
C LYS A 86 -11.04 -6.71 -10.91
N LYS A 87 -10.19 -7.73 -10.98
CA LYS A 87 -10.59 -9.13 -10.69
C LYS A 87 -11.09 -9.28 -9.24
N ILE A 88 -10.48 -8.58 -8.27
CA ILE A 88 -10.95 -8.56 -6.88
C ILE A 88 -12.33 -7.89 -6.79
N LYS A 89 -12.53 -6.75 -7.44
CA LYS A 89 -13.83 -6.06 -7.49
C LYS A 89 -14.91 -6.91 -8.14
N GLU A 90 -14.60 -7.67 -9.18
CA GLU A 90 -15.52 -8.63 -9.83
C GLU A 90 -15.95 -9.77 -8.90
N LEU A 91 -15.16 -10.09 -7.88
CA LEU A 91 -15.57 -11.01 -6.81
C LEU A 91 -16.54 -10.37 -5.79
N GLY A 92 -16.84 -9.07 -5.91
CA GLY A 92 -17.67 -8.34 -4.96
C GLY A 92 -16.97 -7.97 -3.66
N LEU A 93 -15.63 -7.97 -3.64
CA LEU A 93 -14.83 -7.59 -2.48
C LEU A 93 -14.40 -6.12 -2.56
N LEU A 94 -14.36 -5.45 -1.42
CA LEU A 94 -13.81 -4.11 -1.30
C LEU A 94 -12.29 -4.15 -1.37
N VAL A 95 -11.68 -3.07 -1.86
CA VAL A 95 -10.23 -2.95 -2.02
C VAL A 95 -9.70 -1.80 -1.19
N LYS A 96 -8.78 -2.11 -0.27
CA LYS A 96 -7.91 -1.15 0.41
C LYS A 96 -6.53 -1.19 -0.21
N LEU A 97 -6.01 -0.02 -0.58
CA LEU A 97 -4.64 0.14 -1.03
C LEU A 97 -3.79 0.76 0.07
N ASP A 98 -2.70 0.10 0.44
CA ASP A 98 -1.63 0.67 1.24
C ASP A 98 -0.51 1.15 0.30
N THR A 99 -0.10 2.41 0.40
CA THR A 99 0.91 2.99 -0.49
C THR A 99 1.82 3.99 0.23
N ASN A 100 3.03 4.15 -0.27
CA ASN A 100 3.93 5.22 0.15
C ASN A 100 3.65 6.57 -0.53
N GLY A 101 2.69 6.60 -1.44
CA GLY A 101 2.20 7.82 -2.09
C GLY A 101 3.16 8.44 -3.13
N TYR A 102 4.25 7.79 -3.50
CA TYR A 102 5.22 8.38 -4.44
C TYR A 102 4.79 8.35 -5.91
N ARG A 103 3.66 7.72 -6.19
CA ARG A 103 3.11 7.62 -7.56
C ARG A 103 1.66 8.13 -7.60
N PRO A 104 1.45 9.47 -7.45
CA PRO A 104 0.12 10.08 -7.45
C PRO A 104 -0.69 9.71 -8.69
N GLU A 105 -0.06 9.70 -9.86
CA GLU A 105 -0.68 9.36 -11.13
C GLU A 105 -1.32 7.96 -11.15
N VAL A 106 -0.71 7.00 -10.44
CA VAL A 106 -1.25 5.62 -10.35
C VAL A 106 -2.43 5.58 -9.38
N VAL A 107 -2.31 6.23 -8.21
CA VAL A 107 -3.39 6.30 -7.22
C VAL A 107 -4.63 6.95 -7.81
N GLU A 108 -4.46 8.07 -8.51
CA GLU A 108 -5.54 8.77 -9.20
C GLU A 108 -6.19 7.92 -10.30
N ASP A 109 -5.39 7.20 -11.09
CA ASP A 109 -5.90 6.35 -12.16
C ASP A 109 -6.71 5.19 -11.60
N LEU A 110 -6.23 4.51 -10.55
CA LEU A 110 -6.97 3.46 -9.86
C LEU A 110 -8.30 3.97 -9.28
N PHE A 111 -8.29 5.18 -8.71
CA PHE A 111 -9.51 5.84 -8.22
C PHE A 111 -10.50 6.12 -9.36
N ARG A 112 -10.05 6.74 -10.46
CA ARG A 112 -10.92 7.05 -11.61
C ARG A 112 -11.55 5.80 -12.22
N GLN A 113 -10.87 4.65 -12.14
CA GLN A 113 -11.40 3.36 -12.57
C GLN A 113 -12.36 2.71 -11.55
N GLY A 114 -12.59 3.31 -10.38
CA GLY A 114 -13.45 2.74 -9.33
C GLY A 114 -12.90 1.48 -8.68
N LEU A 115 -11.57 1.34 -8.66
CA LEU A 115 -10.88 0.14 -8.17
C LEU A 115 -10.50 0.21 -6.69
N LEU A 116 -10.68 1.36 -6.05
CA LEU A 116 -10.35 1.59 -4.64
C LEU A 116 -11.59 1.92 -3.82
N ASP A 117 -11.66 1.40 -2.61
CA ASP A 117 -12.70 1.71 -1.62
C ASP A 117 -12.11 2.32 -0.33
N TYR A 118 -10.80 2.21 -0.13
CA TYR A 118 -10.05 2.79 0.99
C TYR A 118 -8.60 3.02 0.60
N ILE A 119 -7.99 4.10 1.06
CA ILE A 119 -6.58 4.39 0.82
C ILE A 119 -5.87 4.63 2.16
N ALA A 120 -4.81 3.87 2.43
CA ALA A 120 -3.89 4.14 3.51
C ALA A 120 -2.55 4.60 2.93
N MET A 121 -2.14 5.83 3.25
CA MET A 121 -0.88 6.36 2.79
C MET A 121 0.08 6.56 3.96
N ASP A 122 1.30 6.07 3.79
CA ASP A 122 2.35 6.27 4.78
C ASP A 122 3.06 7.59 4.56
N ILE A 123 2.99 8.49 5.55
CA ILE A 123 3.81 9.70 5.64
C ILE A 123 5.04 9.37 6.47
N LYS A 124 6.22 9.43 5.86
CA LYS A 124 7.42 8.87 6.50
C LYS A 124 8.08 9.81 7.51
N SER A 125 8.05 11.12 7.28
CA SER A 125 8.60 12.15 8.19
C SER A 125 8.19 13.55 7.73
N SER A 126 8.73 14.58 8.40
CA SER A 126 8.70 15.97 7.91
C SER A 126 9.33 16.11 6.53
N PRO A 127 8.98 17.13 5.74
CA PRO A 127 9.57 17.37 4.42
C PRO A 127 11.09 17.40 4.43
N GLU A 128 11.70 17.99 5.47
CA GLU A 128 13.14 18.15 5.62
C GLU A 128 13.87 16.82 5.81
N HIS A 129 13.24 15.87 6.51
CA HIS A 129 13.83 14.58 6.83
C HIS A 129 13.30 13.43 5.99
N TYR A 130 12.28 13.69 5.15
CA TYR A 130 11.56 12.64 4.41
C TYR A 130 12.47 11.74 3.58
N ALA A 131 13.37 12.32 2.79
CA ALA A 131 14.27 11.58 1.91
C ALA A 131 15.20 10.63 2.71
N ALA A 132 15.69 11.08 3.85
CA ALA A 132 16.54 10.28 4.74
C ALA A 132 15.77 9.12 5.38
N VAL A 133 14.57 9.39 5.90
CA VAL A 133 13.71 8.41 6.56
C VAL A 133 13.12 7.40 5.57
N ALA A 134 12.78 7.84 4.35
CA ALA A 134 12.36 6.97 3.26
C ALA A 134 13.51 6.16 2.64
N GLY A 135 14.78 6.52 2.92
CA GLY A 135 15.94 5.92 2.28
C GLY A 135 15.96 6.13 0.76
N PHE A 136 15.53 7.33 0.32
CA PHE A 136 15.41 7.67 -1.10
C PHE A 136 15.99 9.07 -1.38
N PRO A 137 17.30 9.20 -1.64
CA PRO A 137 17.98 10.49 -1.78
C PRO A 137 17.45 11.41 -2.89
N GLY A 138 16.85 10.85 -3.93
CA GLY A 138 16.26 11.60 -5.05
C GLY A 138 14.76 11.90 -4.91
N LEU A 139 14.23 11.82 -3.68
CA LEU A 139 12.81 12.00 -3.43
C LEU A 139 12.32 13.41 -3.79
N GLN A 140 11.25 13.47 -4.55
CA GLN A 140 10.55 14.71 -4.91
C GLN A 140 9.34 14.86 -3.98
N MET A 141 9.43 15.79 -3.01
CA MET A 141 8.36 16.00 -2.02
C MET A 141 7.02 16.40 -2.64
N ASP A 142 7.03 17.05 -3.79
CA ASP A 142 5.81 17.47 -4.46
C ASP A 142 4.93 16.28 -4.86
N ARG A 143 5.52 15.13 -5.20
CA ARG A 143 4.77 13.89 -5.48
C ARG A 143 4.03 13.37 -4.24
N ILE A 144 4.66 13.46 -3.07
CA ILE A 144 4.04 13.08 -1.80
C ILE A 144 2.89 14.02 -1.48
N ARG A 145 3.11 15.34 -1.64
CA ARG A 145 2.08 16.38 -1.42
C ARG A 145 0.90 16.21 -2.36
N GLU A 146 1.17 15.94 -3.63
CA GLU A 146 0.14 15.68 -4.65
C GLU A 146 -0.74 14.48 -4.27
N SER A 147 -0.14 13.35 -3.90
CA SER A 147 -0.89 12.19 -3.42
C SER A 147 -1.70 12.50 -2.17
N ALA A 148 -1.11 13.19 -1.18
CA ALA A 148 -1.80 13.52 0.05
C ALA A 148 -3.00 14.46 -0.21
N ALA A 149 -2.81 15.51 -1.02
CA ALA A 149 -3.89 16.44 -1.40
C ALA A 149 -5.00 15.73 -2.17
N PHE A 150 -4.65 14.86 -3.12
CA PHE A 150 -5.63 14.06 -3.86
C PHE A 150 -6.43 13.15 -2.92
N ILE A 151 -5.77 12.41 -2.04
CA ILE A 151 -6.41 11.47 -1.10
C ILE A 151 -7.39 12.22 -0.17
N GLN A 152 -7.02 13.38 0.34
CA GLN A 152 -7.90 14.23 1.16
C GLN A 152 -9.14 14.71 0.41
N GLY A 153 -9.02 14.95 -0.89
CA GLY A 153 -10.10 15.50 -1.71
C GLY A 153 -10.94 14.51 -2.48
N CYS A 154 -10.50 13.23 -2.61
CA CYS A 154 -11.15 12.27 -3.50
C CYS A 154 -12.49 11.70 -2.99
N GLY A 155 -12.79 11.87 -1.70
CA GLY A 155 -14.06 11.42 -1.10
C GLY A 155 -14.09 9.95 -0.67
N LEU A 156 -13.02 9.18 -0.85
CA LEU A 156 -12.89 7.85 -0.26
C LEU A 156 -12.52 7.93 1.21
N PRO A 157 -12.90 6.94 2.03
CA PRO A 157 -12.30 6.74 3.34
C PRO A 157 -10.78 6.56 3.22
N TYR A 158 -10.04 7.21 4.09
CA TYR A 158 -8.58 7.14 4.07
C TYR A 158 -7.96 7.24 5.46
N GLU A 159 -6.69 6.91 5.54
CA GLU A 159 -5.84 7.18 6.70
C GLU A 159 -4.43 7.60 6.24
N PHE A 160 -3.81 8.51 6.99
CA PHE A 160 -2.38 8.74 6.93
C PHE A 160 -1.72 8.08 8.14
N ARG A 161 -0.60 7.39 7.89
CA ARG A 161 0.11 6.64 8.93
C ARG A 161 1.56 7.07 9.00
N THR A 162 2.09 7.19 10.21
CA THR A 162 3.53 7.43 10.42
C THR A 162 4.08 6.40 11.41
N THR A 163 5.06 5.61 10.98
CA THR A 163 5.81 4.74 11.88
C THR A 163 6.85 5.59 12.61
N VAL A 164 6.64 5.79 13.90
CA VAL A 164 7.55 6.58 14.74
C VAL A 164 8.75 5.74 15.16
N VAL A 165 9.95 6.20 14.81
CA VAL A 165 11.22 5.58 15.20
C VAL A 165 12.05 6.61 15.93
N ARG A 166 12.42 6.32 17.17
CA ARG A 166 13.07 7.26 18.09
C ARG A 166 14.36 7.86 17.53
N GLU A 167 15.14 7.05 16.80
CA GLU A 167 16.44 7.45 16.26
C GLU A 167 16.34 8.25 14.95
N LEU A 168 15.15 8.28 14.33
CA LEU A 168 14.91 8.87 13.01
C LEU A 168 13.99 10.09 13.06
N HIS A 169 13.16 10.20 14.09
CA HIS A 169 12.16 11.25 14.20
C HIS A 169 12.43 12.13 15.42
N ARG A 170 12.21 13.42 15.25
CA ARG A 170 12.22 14.43 16.31
C ARG A 170 10.81 14.90 16.58
N ALA A 171 10.56 15.50 17.73
CA ALA A 171 9.25 16.05 18.07
C ALA A 171 8.76 17.09 17.05
N GLU A 172 9.69 17.89 16.52
CA GLU A 172 9.42 18.93 15.54
C GLU A 172 8.91 18.37 14.20
N ASP A 173 9.32 17.14 13.83
CA ASP A 173 8.85 16.48 12.59
C ASP A 173 7.35 16.31 12.60
N PHE A 174 6.74 16.00 13.75
CA PHE A 174 5.30 15.79 13.88
C PHE A 174 4.44 17.05 13.79
N LEU A 175 5.07 18.22 13.91
CA LEU A 175 4.39 19.51 13.73
C LEU A 175 4.28 19.93 12.26
N SER A 176 5.02 19.25 11.38
CA SER A 176 5.11 19.57 9.93
C SER A 176 4.69 18.40 9.01
N ILE A 177 4.19 17.31 9.59
CA ILE A 177 3.56 16.18 8.85
C ILE A 177 2.12 16.48 8.43
#